data_e4963c35cf38cc2fb3bf023241e47949
#
_entry.id   e4963c35cf38cc2fb3bf023241e47949
#
_cell.length_a   1.000
_cell.length_b   1.000
_cell.length_c   1.000
_cell.angle_alpha   90.00
_cell.angle_beta   90.00
_cell.angle_gamma   90.00
#
_symmetry.space_group_name_H-M   'P 1'
#
loop_
_entity.id
_entity.type
_entity.pdbx_description
1 polymer ?
#
loop_
_entity_poly.entity_id
_entity_poly.type
_entity_poly.pdbx_seq_one_letter_code
_entity_poly.pdbx_strand_id
1 'polypeptide(L)'
;MKRFLAALLTFLGLAAAPVSAQEPRTILFVGNSFTQGATSAVMRYRPDSVEDLNGEGVGGIPALFDTFAEQAEIEWQVAHETRGGATLGFHLEERREKIDAPWDVVVMQQYSVLDPQNPGDAAATRADAPVLAAMFTRANPAVDVYLMAAWSRADQVYREGGHWHGRPIEAMALDLRRAMDVVDAASPEIDGVIPVGEAWNRAMARGLADADPYDGREFGKIDLWSYDQYHASIEGSYLEALVVFGYVTGVDPRSLGPGERAARDLGIRTRVAVALQQVAAAQLGML
;
A
#
# COMPACT_ATOMS: atom_id res chain seq x y z
N MET A 1 -22.31 50.32 64.94
CA MET A 1 -21.08 49.62 64.57
C MET A 1 -21.43 48.46 63.65
N LYS A 2 -21.24 48.64 62.28
CA LYS A 2 -21.50 47.62 61.27
C LYS A 2 -20.18 47.00 60.90
N ARG A 3 -20.03 45.67 61.08
CA ARG A 3 -18.88 44.87 60.67
C ARG A 3 -19.09 44.40 59.25
N PHE A 4 -18.26 44.81 58.30
CA PHE A 4 -18.18 44.25 56.94
C PHE A 4 -17.29 43.01 56.97
N LEU A 5 -17.85 41.89 56.51
CA LEU A 5 -17.10 40.64 56.28
C LEU A 5 -16.70 40.67 54.79
N ALA A 6 -15.41 40.72 54.50
CA ALA A 6 -14.89 40.59 53.13
C ALA A 6 -14.68 39.08 52.85
N ALA A 7 -15.36 38.52 51.87
CA ALA A 7 -15.14 37.16 51.40
C ALA A 7 -14.04 37.18 50.34
N LEU A 8 -12.94 36.47 50.63
CA LEU A 8 -11.83 36.26 49.72
C LEU A 8 -12.14 35.06 48.79
N LEU A 9 -12.46 35.31 47.51
CA LEU A 9 -12.62 34.28 46.50
C LEU A 9 -11.24 33.89 45.94
N THR A 10 -10.75 32.72 46.33
CA THR A 10 -9.55 32.11 45.78
C THR A 10 -9.90 31.46 44.42
N PHE A 11 -9.44 32.03 43.34
CA PHE A 11 -9.50 31.40 42.00
C PHE A 11 -8.40 30.33 41.91
N LEU A 12 -8.78 29.05 41.93
CA LEU A 12 -7.90 27.94 41.57
C LEU A 12 -7.83 27.90 40.01
N GLY A 13 -6.74 28.42 39.46
CA GLY A 13 -6.46 28.22 38.02
C GLY A 13 -6.09 26.78 37.77
N LEU A 14 -6.94 26.01 37.08
CA LEU A 14 -6.54 24.75 36.50
C LEU A 14 -5.54 25.05 35.34
N ALA A 15 -4.27 24.82 35.59
CA ALA A 15 -3.28 24.78 34.53
C ALA A 15 -3.58 23.50 33.69
N ALA A 16 -4.08 23.65 32.46
CA ALA A 16 -4.13 22.56 31.49
C ALA A 16 -2.68 22.14 31.20
N ALA A 17 -2.37 20.87 31.47
CA ALA A 17 -1.10 20.28 31.03
C ALA A 17 -1.01 20.36 29.51
N PRO A 18 0.15 20.68 28.92
CA PRO A 18 0.30 20.66 27.48
C PRO A 18 0.01 19.24 27.00
N VAL A 19 -0.92 19.08 26.07
CA VAL A 19 -1.09 17.85 25.31
C VAL A 19 0.21 17.70 24.54
N SER A 20 1.02 16.70 24.91
CA SER A 20 2.19 16.32 24.13
C SER A 20 1.69 15.91 22.75
N ALA A 21 2.04 16.66 21.71
CA ALA A 21 1.81 16.20 20.34
C ALA A 21 2.52 14.85 20.23
N GLN A 22 1.77 13.81 19.86
CA GLN A 22 2.35 12.50 19.59
C GLN A 22 3.19 12.66 18.31
N GLU A 23 4.44 12.16 18.33
CA GLU A 23 5.28 12.15 17.14
C GLU A 23 4.56 11.39 16.01
N PRO A 24 4.64 11.89 14.76
CA PRO A 24 4.03 11.20 13.63
C PRO A 24 4.57 9.78 13.51
N ARG A 25 3.68 8.81 13.21
CA ARG A 25 4.13 7.43 12.93
C ARG A 25 4.94 7.39 11.63
N THR A 26 5.90 6.50 11.58
CA THR A 26 6.76 6.28 10.42
C THR A 26 6.33 5.04 9.65
N ILE A 27 6.33 5.11 8.31
CA ILE A 27 6.09 3.95 7.45
C ILE A 27 7.13 3.86 6.35
N LEU A 28 7.68 2.66 6.16
CA LEU A 28 8.59 2.33 5.07
C LEU A 28 7.91 1.40 4.06
N PHE A 29 7.98 1.76 2.79
CA PHE A 29 7.64 0.86 1.68
C PHE A 29 8.92 0.27 1.08
N VAL A 30 9.04 -1.04 1.08
CA VAL A 30 10.12 -1.79 0.43
C VAL A 30 9.53 -2.56 -0.75
N GLY A 31 10.02 -2.27 -1.98
CA GLY A 31 9.42 -2.89 -3.15
C GLY A 31 10.11 -2.58 -4.47
N ASN A 32 9.35 -2.68 -5.54
CA ASN A 32 9.89 -2.51 -6.88
C ASN A 32 9.00 -1.59 -7.74
N SER A 33 8.99 -1.81 -9.06
CA SER A 33 8.23 -1.00 -10.00
C SER A 33 6.72 -0.95 -9.72
N PHE A 34 6.17 -1.93 -9.00
CA PHE A 34 4.77 -1.94 -8.59
C PHE A 34 4.53 -0.86 -7.54
N THR A 35 5.28 -0.87 -6.46
CA THR A 35 5.25 0.18 -5.42
C THR A 35 5.63 1.56 -5.98
N GLN A 36 6.49 1.63 -7.01
CA GLN A 36 6.80 2.88 -7.70
C GLN A 36 5.63 3.47 -8.50
N GLY A 37 4.58 2.70 -8.81
CA GLY A 37 3.56 3.10 -9.77
C GLY A 37 4.13 3.30 -11.18
N ALA A 38 5.12 2.46 -11.55
CA ALA A 38 5.84 2.58 -12.81
C ALA A 38 4.91 2.51 -14.02
N THR A 39 5.34 3.13 -15.14
CA THR A 39 4.59 3.25 -16.40
C THR A 39 3.31 4.10 -16.33
N SER A 40 3.05 4.73 -15.18
CA SER A 40 1.94 5.67 -15.01
C SER A 40 2.40 7.02 -14.42
N ALA A 41 1.51 8.02 -14.42
CA ALA A 41 1.79 9.32 -13.81
C ALA A 41 2.01 9.23 -12.29
N VAL A 42 1.54 8.15 -11.66
CA VAL A 42 1.69 7.91 -10.22
C VAL A 42 3.16 7.86 -9.80
N MET A 43 4.05 7.34 -10.64
CA MET A 43 5.49 7.28 -10.35
C MET A 43 6.08 8.64 -9.96
N ARG A 44 5.58 9.73 -10.53
CA ARG A 44 6.06 11.09 -10.29
C ARG A 44 5.07 11.95 -9.50
N TYR A 45 4.06 11.32 -8.92
CA TYR A 45 3.07 12.03 -8.13
C TYR A 45 3.68 12.45 -6.78
N ARG A 46 3.69 13.75 -6.48
CA ARG A 46 4.16 14.38 -5.24
C ARG A 46 5.45 13.75 -4.64
N PRO A 47 6.54 13.62 -5.41
CA PRO A 47 7.75 12.95 -4.92
C PRO A 47 8.39 13.66 -3.72
N ASP A 48 8.13 14.97 -3.56
CA ASP A 48 8.65 15.77 -2.45
C ASP A 48 7.82 15.61 -1.14
N SER A 49 6.70 14.87 -1.18
CA SER A 49 5.89 14.61 0.02
C SER A 49 6.34 13.37 0.80
N VAL A 50 7.26 12.60 0.24
CA VAL A 50 7.78 11.35 0.83
C VAL A 50 9.30 11.33 0.79
N GLU A 51 9.92 10.53 1.64
CA GLU A 51 11.37 10.32 1.63
C GLU A 51 11.72 9.18 0.66
N ASP A 52 12.23 9.54 -0.53
CA ASP A 52 12.82 8.59 -1.47
C ASP A 52 14.26 8.29 -1.06
N LEU A 53 14.51 7.15 -0.42
CA LEU A 53 15.83 6.74 0.06
C LEU A 53 16.86 6.52 -1.06
N ASN A 54 16.41 6.46 -2.31
CA ASN A 54 17.29 6.37 -3.49
C ASN A 54 17.54 7.73 -4.15
N GLY A 55 16.74 8.75 -3.87
CA GLY A 55 16.86 10.09 -4.47
C GLY A 55 16.53 10.12 -5.96
N GLU A 56 15.71 9.20 -6.44
CA GLU A 56 15.31 9.08 -7.86
C GLU A 56 14.09 9.96 -8.19
N GLY A 57 13.51 10.65 -7.20
CA GLY A 57 12.33 11.50 -7.34
C GLY A 57 11.06 10.69 -7.63
N VAL A 58 10.92 9.54 -6.98
CA VAL A 58 9.74 8.69 -7.05
C VAL A 58 8.77 9.07 -5.94
N GLY A 59 7.48 9.28 -6.27
CA GLY A 59 6.40 9.41 -5.30
C GLY A 59 5.67 8.08 -5.11
N GLY A 60 5.08 7.56 -6.19
CA GLY A 60 4.52 6.21 -6.23
C GLY A 60 3.31 5.99 -5.31
N ILE A 61 3.15 4.75 -4.93
CA ILE A 61 2.14 4.31 -3.94
C ILE A 61 2.37 4.99 -2.57
N PRO A 62 3.63 5.20 -2.11
CA PRO A 62 3.91 5.95 -0.88
C PRO A 62 3.31 7.36 -0.88
N ALA A 63 3.43 8.12 -1.97
CA ALA A 63 2.86 9.47 -2.05
C ALA A 63 1.33 9.49 -2.17
N LEU A 64 0.72 8.44 -2.72
CA LEU A 64 -0.73 8.26 -2.66
C LEU A 64 -1.19 7.99 -1.22
N PHE A 65 -0.50 7.10 -0.51
CA PHE A 65 -0.76 6.81 0.90
C PHE A 65 -0.66 8.09 1.75
N ASP A 66 0.43 8.86 1.59
CA ASP A 66 0.63 10.14 2.26
C ASP A 66 -0.51 11.13 1.99
N THR A 67 -0.92 11.25 0.73
CA THR A 67 -2.04 12.13 0.34
C THR A 67 -3.36 11.72 1.00
N PHE A 68 -3.63 10.41 1.12
CA PHE A 68 -4.83 9.91 1.80
C PHE A 68 -4.76 10.14 3.31
N ALA A 69 -3.59 9.94 3.92
CA ALA A 69 -3.35 10.19 5.33
C ALA A 69 -3.53 11.67 5.68
N GLU A 70 -2.93 12.59 4.89
CA GLU A 70 -3.14 14.03 5.04
C GLU A 70 -4.63 14.40 4.96
N GLN A 71 -5.38 13.82 4.00
CA GLN A 71 -6.80 14.11 3.86
C GLN A 71 -7.66 13.52 4.98
N ALA A 72 -7.20 12.43 5.58
CA ALA A 72 -7.83 11.82 6.76
C ALA A 72 -7.37 12.46 8.08
N GLU A 73 -6.57 13.53 8.02
CA GLU A 73 -6.01 14.24 9.19
C GLU A 73 -5.16 13.33 10.09
N ILE A 74 -4.42 12.39 9.48
CA ILE A 74 -3.49 11.48 10.17
C ILE A 74 -2.07 11.83 9.73
N GLU A 75 -1.21 12.16 10.69
CA GLU A 75 0.18 12.51 10.41
C GLU A 75 1.05 11.25 10.28
N TRP A 76 1.75 11.10 9.14
CA TRP A 76 2.73 10.07 8.87
C TRP A 76 4.02 10.66 8.32
N GLN A 77 5.14 10.05 8.64
CA GLN A 77 6.39 10.21 7.92
C GLN A 77 6.54 9.00 7.00
N VAL A 78 6.41 9.24 5.70
CA VAL A 78 6.37 8.18 4.69
C VAL A 78 7.71 8.12 3.96
N ALA A 79 8.34 6.94 3.95
CA ALA A 79 9.56 6.68 3.22
C ALA A 79 9.43 5.46 2.33
N HIS A 80 10.30 5.37 1.33
CA HIS A 80 10.40 4.16 0.51
C HIS A 80 11.83 3.87 0.05
N GLU A 81 12.13 2.60 -0.05
CA GLU A 81 13.26 2.04 -0.80
C GLU A 81 12.69 1.12 -1.87
N THR A 82 12.77 1.56 -3.11
CA THR A 82 12.20 0.84 -4.25
C THR A 82 13.17 0.77 -5.41
N ARG A 83 13.25 -0.41 -6.06
CA ARG A 83 14.09 -0.61 -7.23
C ARG A 83 13.35 -1.42 -8.27
N GLY A 84 13.23 -0.92 -9.51
CA GLY A 84 12.57 -1.64 -10.59
C GLY A 84 13.12 -3.06 -10.77
N GLY A 85 12.24 -4.07 -10.73
CA GLY A 85 12.61 -5.46 -10.86
C GLY A 85 13.28 -6.11 -9.65
N ALA A 86 13.37 -5.42 -8.51
CA ALA A 86 13.98 -5.98 -7.30
C ALA A 86 13.11 -7.05 -6.64
N THR A 87 13.79 -8.01 -5.98
CA THR A 87 13.22 -8.97 -5.03
C THR A 87 13.46 -8.49 -3.60
N LEU A 88 12.83 -9.11 -2.61
CA LEU A 88 13.13 -8.84 -1.20
C LEU A 88 14.59 -9.18 -0.85
N GLY A 89 15.15 -10.24 -1.45
CA GLY A 89 16.58 -10.57 -1.31
C GLY A 89 17.51 -9.46 -1.76
N PHE A 90 17.19 -8.77 -2.86
CA PHE A 90 17.96 -7.59 -3.28
C PHE A 90 17.98 -6.49 -2.21
N HIS A 91 16.83 -6.19 -1.59
CA HIS A 91 16.77 -5.17 -0.54
C HIS A 91 17.55 -5.60 0.71
N LEU A 92 17.49 -6.89 1.06
CA LEU A 92 18.23 -7.46 2.19
C LEU A 92 19.76 -7.38 1.98
N GLU A 93 20.24 -7.68 0.78
CA GLU A 93 21.66 -7.78 0.46
C GLU A 93 22.29 -6.44 0.09
N GLU A 94 21.59 -5.62 -0.72
CA GLU A 94 22.15 -4.44 -1.36
C GLU A 94 21.65 -3.10 -0.77
N ARG A 95 20.56 -3.13 0.02
CA ARG A 95 19.90 -1.92 0.54
C ARG A 95 19.70 -1.89 2.04
N ARG A 96 20.19 -2.92 2.73
CA ARG A 96 20.03 -3.07 4.17
C ARG A 96 20.39 -1.82 4.96
N GLU A 97 21.52 -1.19 4.68
CA GLU A 97 21.98 0.00 5.39
C GLU A 97 21.03 1.21 5.27
N LYS A 98 20.22 1.25 4.20
CA LYS A 98 19.22 2.31 3.98
C LYS A 98 17.93 2.06 4.76
N ILE A 99 17.56 0.80 4.96
CA ILE A 99 16.24 0.41 5.47
C ILE A 99 16.28 -0.03 6.93
N ASP A 100 17.43 -0.41 7.49
CA ASP A 100 17.59 -0.89 8.87
C ASP A 100 17.49 0.28 9.88
N ALA A 101 16.25 0.73 10.12
CA ALA A 101 15.92 1.83 11.02
C ALA A 101 14.63 1.49 11.82
N PRO A 102 14.33 2.19 12.91
CA PRO A 102 13.20 1.88 13.80
C PRO A 102 11.86 2.39 13.26
N TRP A 103 11.39 1.83 12.16
CA TRP A 103 10.07 2.12 11.58
C TRP A 103 8.93 1.65 12.47
N ASP A 104 7.78 2.34 12.44
CA ASP A 104 6.55 1.89 13.11
C ASP A 104 5.76 0.91 12.24
N VAL A 105 5.84 1.07 10.91
CA VAL A 105 5.21 0.16 9.93
C VAL A 105 6.15 -0.09 8.77
N VAL A 106 6.19 -1.33 8.29
CA VAL A 106 6.88 -1.69 7.04
C VAL A 106 5.94 -2.48 6.13
N VAL A 107 5.84 -2.06 4.87
CA VAL A 107 5.12 -2.77 3.82
C VAL A 107 6.13 -3.33 2.82
N MET A 108 6.20 -4.65 2.70
CA MET A 108 7.13 -5.36 1.82
C MET A 108 6.41 -5.94 0.61
N GLN A 109 6.88 -5.57 -0.60
CA GLN A 109 6.36 -6.08 -1.86
C GLN A 109 7.45 -6.89 -2.58
N GLN A 110 7.20 -8.20 -2.74
CA GLN A 110 8.08 -9.13 -3.46
C GLN A 110 7.99 -8.92 -4.98
N TYR A 111 8.92 -9.51 -5.73
CA TYR A 111 8.84 -9.56 -7.18
C TYR A 111 7.48 -10.10 -7.65
N SER A 112 6.94 -9.52 -8.71
CA SER A 112 5.52 -9.66 -9.11
C SER A 112 5.04 -11.08 -9.41
N VAL A 113 5.95 -12.00 -9.73
CA VAL A 113 5.66 -13.42 -9.94
C VAL A 113 6.34 -14.31 -8.88
N LEU A 114 6.78 -13.74 -7.75
CA LEU A 114 7.55 -14.30 -6.64
C LEU A 114 9.02 -14.56 -6.99
N ASP A 115 9.29 -15.34 -8.00
CA ASP A 115 10.64 -15.63 -8.50
C ASP A 115 10.71 -15.32 -10.02
N PRO A 116 11.64 -14.47 -10.47
CA PRO A 116 11.77 -14.12 -11.89
C PRO A 116 12.19 -15.28 -12.79
N GLN A 117 12.90 -16.29 -12.28
CA GLN A 117 13.31 -17.47 -13.02
C GLN A 117 12.28 -18.59 -12.94
N ASN A 118 11.55 -18.70 -11.82
CA ASN A 118 10.54 -19.73 -11.57
C ASN A 118 9.22 -19.08 -11.11
N PRO A 119 8.43 -18.49 -12.01
CA PRO A 119 7.19 -17.83 -11.65
C PRO A 119 6.28 -18.72 -10.79
N GLY A 120 5.77 -18.15 -9.69
CA GLY A 120 4.94 -18.87 -8.73
C GLY A 120 5.71 -19.56 -7.60
N ASP A 121 7.04 -19.70 -7.69
CA ASP A 121 7.83 -20.26 -6.60
C ASP A 121 8.08 -19.23 -5.50
N ALA A 122 7.63 -19.54 -4.29
CA ALA A 122 7.80 -18.69 -3.11
C ALA A 122 9.07 -19.02 -2.29
N ALA A 123 10.00 -19.84 -2.80
CA ALA A 123 11.17 -20.24 -2.04
C ALA A 123 12.02 -19.07 -1.56
N ALA A 124 12.32 -18.11 -2.46
CA ALA A 124 13.04 -16.89 -2.13
C ALA A 124 12.26 -16.03 -1.12
N THR A 125 10.95 -15.86 -1.32
CA THR A 125 10.11 -15.10 -0.38
C THR A 125 10.14 -15.70 1.02
N ARG A 126 10.05 -17.04 1.14
CA ARG A 126 10.16 -17.75 2.43
C ARG A 126 11.53 -17.60 3.09
N ALA A 127 12.59 -17.42 2.30
CA ALA A 127 13.94 -17.21 2.82
C ALA A 127 14.16 -15.76 3.28
N ASP A 128 13.74 -14.79 2.47
CA ASP A 128 14.16 -13.39 2.63
C ASP A 128 13.21 -12.57 3.51
N ALA A 129 11.90 -12.75 3.36
CA ALA A 129 10.90 -11.93 4.07
C ALA A 129 11.00 -12.07 5.61
N PRO A 130 11.15 -13.26 6.20
CA PRO A 130 11.34 -13.39 7.65
C PRO A 130 12.63 -12.73 8.15
N VAL A 131 13.70 -12.76 7.36
CA VAL A 131 14.98 -12.13 7.74
C VAL A 131 14.85 -10.60 7.76
N LEU A 132 14.16 -10.01 6.78
CA LEU A 132 13.85 -8.59 6.77
C LEU A 132 12.94 -8.21 7.94
N ALA A 133 11.87 -8.97 8.18
CA ALA A 133 10.95 -8.73 9.29
C ALA A 133 11.68 -8.77 10.65
N ALA A 134 12.50 -9.78 10.90
CA ALA A 134 13.32 -9.87 12.10
C ALA A 134 14.33 -8.72 12.24
N MET A 135 14.84 -8.19 11.13
CA MET A 135 15.70 -6.99 11.13
C MET A 135 14.92 -5.78 11.63
N PHE A 136 13.72 -5.53 11.10
CA PHE A 136 12.87 -4.41 11.52
C PHE A 136 12.41 -4.56 12.98
N THR A 137 11.97 -5.75 13.40
CA THR A 137 11.58 -6.04 14.78
C THR A 137 12.73 -5.82 15.77
N ARG A 138 13.97 -6.11 15.37
CA ARG A 138 15.15 -5.83 16.20
C ARG A 138 15.39 -4.32 16.34
N ALA A 139 15.14 -3.53 15.28
CA ALA A 139 15.29 -2.06 15.32
C ALA A 139 14.17 -1.40 16.11
N ASN A 140 12.93 -1.87 15.97
CA ASN A 140 11.76 -1.45 16.73
C ASN A 140 10.89 -2.68 17.10
N PRO A 141 10.90 -3.15 18.35
CA PRO A 141 10.07 -4.30 18.76
C PRO A 141 8.55 -4.10 18.65
N ALA A 142 8.09 -2.90 18.39
CA ALA A 142 6.67 -2.56 18.20
C ALA A 142 6.32 -2.29 16.72
N VAL A 143 7.21 -2.63 15.78
CA VAL A 143 6.94 -2.48 14.34
C VAL A 143 5.84 -3.42 13.88
N ASP A 144 4.92 -2.91 13.06
CA ASP A 144 4.00 -3.74 12.29
C ASP A 144 4.62 -4.04 10.91
N VAL A 145 4.83 -5.29 10.55
CA VAL A 145 5.42 -5.70 9.27
C VAL A 145 4.40 -6.44 8.41
N TYR A 146 4.13 -5.93 7.22
CA TYR A 146 3.15 -6.49 6.30
C TYR A 146 3.77 -6.93 4.98
N LEU A 147 3.29 -8.04 4.44
CA LEU A 147 3.51 -8.43 3.05
C LEU A 147 2.37 -7.86 2.17
N MET A 148 2.68 -7.43 0.96
CA MET A 148 1.69 -7.01 -0.02
C MET A 148 1.52 -8.08 -1.10
N ALA A 149 0.34 -8.69 -1.18
CA ALA A 149 -0.01 -9.63 -2.25
C ALA A 149 -0.48 -8.84 -3.49
N ALA A 150 0.31 -8.91 -4.56
CA ALA A 150 0.08 -8.18 -5.79
C ALA A 150 -1.06 -8.79 -6.64
N TRP A 151 -1.46 -8.06 -7.67
CA TRP A 151 -2.47 -8.44 -8.66
C TRP A 151 -1.95 -9.43 -9.72
N SER A 152 -2.88 -10.04 -10.43
CA SER A 152 -2.55 -10.86 -11.59
C SER A 152 -1.98 -10.01 -12.73
N ARG A 153 -0.86 -10.42 -13.28
CA ARG A 153 -0.30 -9.86 -14.50
C ARG A 153 -1.01 -10.46 -15.70
N ALA A 154 -1.64 -9.66 -16.54
CA ALA A 154 -2.38 -10.13 -17.70
C ALA A 154 -1.47 -10.84 -18.73
N ASP A 155 -0.19 -10.42 -18.86
CA ASP A 155 0.78 -11.08 -19.71
C ASP A 155 1.09 -12.52 -19.27
N GLN A 156 1.02 -12.83 -17.98
CA GLN A 156 1.24 -14.18 -17.44
C GLN A 156 0.02 -15.11 -17.61
N VAL A 157 -1.16 -14.54 -17.79
CA VAL A 157 -2.41 -15.29 -17.87
C VAL A 157 -2.86 -15.47 -19.32
N TYR A 158 -2.74 -14.45 -20.16
CA TYR A 158 -3.26 -14.45 -21.51
C TYR A 158 -2.24 -14.75 -22.60
N ARG A 159 -0.94 -14.52 -22.36
CA ARG A 159 0.10 -14.82 -23.36
C ARG A 159 0.61 -16.24 -23.26
N GLU A 160 0.88 -16.86 -24.42
CA GLU A 160 1.60 -18.13 -24.48
C GLU A 160 2.96 -18.02 -23.78
N GLY A 161 3.31 -19.04 -23.00
CA GLY A 161 4.53 -19.07 -22.20
C GLY A 161 4.41 -18.41 -20.82
N GLY A 162 3.32 -17.72 -20.52
CA GLY A 162 3.03 -17.25 -19.14
C GLY A 162 2.76 -18.43 -18.21
N HIS A 163 3.24 -18.35 -16.98
CA HIS A 163 3.08 -19.44 -16.00
C HIS A 163 1.61 -19.77 -15.69
N TRP A 164 0.73 -18.77 -15.74
CA TRP A 164 -0.72 -18.93 -15.52
C TRP A 164 -1.51 -18.97 -16.83
N HIS A 165 -0.86 -19.19 -17.97
CA HIS A 165 -1.53 -19.21 -19.27
C HIS A 165 -2.74 -20.14 -19.31
N GLY A 166 -3.88 -19.62 -19.78
CA GLY A 166 -5.14 -20.36 -19.89
C GLY A 166 -5.91 -20.58 -18.60
N ARG A 167 -5.42 -20.05 -17.47
CA ARG A 167 -6.16 -20.01 -16.21
C ARG A 167 -7.03 -18.75 -16.14
N PRO A 168 -8.08 -18.73 -15.30
CA PRO A 168 -8.84 -17.50 -15.02
C PRO A 168 -7.93 -16.37 -14.51
N ILE A 169 -8.25 -15.12 -14.87
CA ILE A 169 -7.41 -13.95 -14.53
C ILE A 169 -7.16 -13.80 -13.03
N GLU A 170 -8.10 -14.17 -12.21
CA GLU A 170 -7.99 -14.10 -10.75
C GLU A 170 -7.00 -15.12 -10.15
N ALA A 171 -6.64 -16.15 -10.90
CA ALA A 171 -5.89 -17.29 -10.37
C ALA A 171 -4.48 -16.91 -9.89
N MET A 172 -3.76 -16.06 -10.62
CA MET A 172 -2.43 -15.63 -10.23
C MET A 172 -2.45 -14.88 -8.90
N ALA A 173 -3.32 -13.88 -8.75
CA ALA A 173 -3.43 -13.11 -7.51
C ALA A 173 -3.75 -14.01 -6.30
N LEU A 174 -4.63 -15.01 -6.48
CA LEU A 174 -4.96 -15.97 -5.43
C LEU A 174 -3.79 -16.91 -5.10
N ASP A 175 -2.97 -17.28 -6.09
CA ASP A 175 -1.76 -18.08 -5.84
C ASP A 175 -0.71 -17.25 -5.09
N LEU A 176 -0.50 -15.98 -5.48
CA LEU A 176 0.40 -15.07 -4.78
C LEU A 176 -0.07 -14.85 -3.32
N ARG A 177 -1.37 -14.65 -3.11
CA ARG A 177 -1.92 -14.49 -1.77
C ARG A 177 -1.66 -15.73 -0.92
N ARG A 178 -1.95 -16.93 -1.40
CA ARG A 178 -1.65 -18.17 -0.68
C ARG A 178 -0.17 -18.34 -0.35
N ALA A 179 0.72 -17.96 -1.26
CA ALA A 179 2.15 -17.99 -1.01
C ALA A 179 2.56 -17.06 0.12
N MET A 180 2.01 -15.84 0.15
CA MET A 180 2.27 -14.87 1.23
C MET A 180 1.65 -15.30 2.56
N ASP A 181 0.45 -15.87 2.57
CA ASP A 181 -0.20 -16.41 3.79
C ASP A 181 0.65 -17.53 4.43
N VAL A 182 1.32 -18.36 3.62
CA VAL A 182 2.24 -19.40 4.14
C VAL A 182 3.47 -18.77 4.79
N VAL A 183 3.99 -17.67 4.24
CA VAL A 183 5.14 -16.96 4.83
C VAL A 183 4.73 -16.29 6.12
N ASP A 184 3.61 -15.58 6.13
CA ASP A 184 3.01 -14.94 7.31
C ASP A 184 2.81 -15.94 8.45
N ALA A 185 2.12 -17.04 8.18
CA ALA A 185 1.84 -18.08 9.18
C ALA A 185 3.11 -18.74 9.77
N ALA A 186 4.24 -18.69 9.06
CA ALA A 186 5.51 -19.27 9.49
C ALA A 186 6.45 -18.27 10.16
N SER A 187 6.13 -16.97 10.17
CA SER A 187 7.02 -15.89 10.58
C SER A 187 6.33 -14.99 11.61
N PRO A 188 6.62 -15.16 12.90
CA PRO A 188 5.96 -14.41 13.97
C PRO A 188 6.23 -12.89 13.95
N GLU A 189 7.20 -12.45 13.16
CA GLU A 189 7.54 -11.05 12.95
C GLU A 189 6.80 -10.42 11.76
N ILE A 190 5.92 -11.17 11.08
CA ILE A 190 5.05 -10.67 10.01
C ILE A 190 3.63 -10.61 10.56
N ASP A 191 2.96 -9.46 10.42
CA ASP A 191 1.67 -9.16 11.05
C ASP A 191 0.49 -9.29 10.10
N GLY A 192 0.73 -9.74 8.87
CA GLY A 192 -0.31 -10.05 7.90
C GLY A 192 0.01 -9.74 6.45
N VAL A 193 -1.00 -9.98 5.60
CA VAL A 193 -0.89 -9.86 4.14
C VAL A 193 -1.94 -8.90 3.59
N ILE A 194 -1.50 -7.81 2.99
CA ILE A 194 -2.36 -6.78 2.38
C ILE A 194 -2.96 -7.32 1.06
N PRO A 195 -4.29 -7.39 0.90
CA PRO A 195 -4.96 -8.13 -0.16
C PRO A 195 -5.21 -7.29 -1.44
N VAL A 196 -4.14 -6.71 -2.04
CA VAL A 196 -4.28 -5.84 -3.21
C VAL A 196 -4.79 -6.61 -4.43
N GLY A 197 -4.23 -7.78 -4.70
CA GLY A 197 -4.64 -8.61 -5.85
C GLY A 197 -6.10 -9.05 -5.78
N GLU A 198 -6.59 -9.35 -4.59
CA GLU A 198 -8.00 -9.71 -4.39
C GLU A 198 -8.92 -8.50 -4.55
N ALA A 199 -8.48 -7.28 -4.24
CA ALA A 199 -9.23 -6.07 -4.54
C ALA A 199 -9.36 -5.85 -6.06
N TRP A 200 -8.31 -6.14 -6.83
CA TRP A 200 -8.37 -6.12 -8.30
C TRP A 200 -9.36 -7.15 -8.83
N ASN A 201 -9.29 -8.40 -8.36
CA ASN A 201 -10.24 -9.45 -8.69
C ASN A 201 -11.69 -9.02 -8.38
N ARG A 202 -11.90 -8.36 -7.23
CA ARG A 202 -13.20 -7.81 -6.83
C ARG A 202 -13.69 -6.71 -7.78
N ALA A 203 -12.81 -5.83 -8.24
CA ALA A 203 -13.16 -4.78 -9.20
C ALA A 203 -13.61 -5.36 -10.55
N MET A 204 -12.90 -6.39 -11.03
CA MET A 204 -13.27 -7.13 -12.24
C MET A 204 -14.59 -7.89 -12.06
N ALA A 205 -14.75 -8.64 -10.97
CA ALA A 205 -15.97 -9.40 -10.68
C ALA A 205 -17.23 -8.52 -10.53
N ARG A 206 -17.06 -7.25 -10.12
CA ARG A 206 -18.15 -6.26 -10.06
C ARG A 206 -18.44 -5.56 -11.39
N GLY A 207 -17.70 -5.89 -12.46
CA GLY A 207 -17.82 -5.26 -13.78
C GLY A 207 -17.35 -3.79 -13.80
N LEU A 208 -16.62 -3.33 -12.78
CA LEU A 208 -16.01 -2.01 -12.75
C LEU A 208 -14.76 -1.96 -13.63
N ALA A 209 -13.93 -2.99 -13.57
CA ALA A 209 -12.71 -3.12 -14.36
C ALA A 209 -12.85 -4.18 -15.46
N ASP A 210 -12.11 -3.98 -16.53
CA ASP A 210 -11.96 -4.96 -17.57
C ASP A 210 -11.10 -6.13 -17.08
N ALA A 211 -11.45 -7.34 -17.46
CA ALA A 211 -10.73 -8.54 -17.06
C ALA A 211 -9.69 -8.97 -18.09
N ASP A 212 -9.89 -8.66 -19.37
CA ASP A 212 -9.00 -9.02 -20.48
C ASP A 212 -8.54 -7.78 -21.26
N PRO A 213 -7.34 -7.24 -21.00
CA PRO A 213 -6.86 -6.05 -21.71
C PRO A 213 -6.40 -6.34 -23.14
N TYR A 214 -6.39 -7.60 -23.60
CA TYR A 214 -5.93 -7.98 -24.96
C TYR A 214 -7.03 -8.07 -25.99
N ASP A 215 -8.29 -8.17 -25.60
CA ASP A 215 -9.44 -8.22 -26.53
C ASP A 215 -10.07 -6.83 -26.79
N GLY A 216 -9.52 -5.80 -26.16
CA GLY A 216 -9.99 -4.42 -26.23
C GLY A 216 -10.93 -4.07 -25.08
N ARG A 217 -10.72 -2.87 -24.52
CA ARG A 217 -11.46 -2.44 -23.34
C ARG A 217 -12.96 -2.39 -23.54
N GLU A 218 -13.70 -3.12 -22.74
CA GLU A 218 -15.16 -3.11 -22.74
C GLU A 218 -15.74 -1.73 -22.40
N PHE A 219 -16.83 -1.37 -23.09
CA PHE A 219 -17.48 -0.07 -22.87
C PHE A 219 -17.94 0.11 -21.43
N GLY A 220 -17.53 1.22 -20.84
CA GLY A 220 -17.92 1.58 -19.46
C GLY A 220 -17.02 1.04 -18.37
N LYS A 221 -16.13 0.09 -18.64
CA LYS A 221 -15.15 -0.42 -17.72
C LYS A 221 -13.88 0.42 -17.72
N ILE A 222 -13.11 0.32 -16.63
CA ILE A 222 -11.76 0.88 -16.52
C ILE A 222 -10.74 -0.21 -16.79
N ASP A 223 -9.54 0.20 -17.17
CA ASP A 223 -8.40 -0.67 -17.28
C ASP A 223 -7.52 -0.49 -16.02
N LEU A 224 -7.26 -1.58 -15.29
CA LEU A 224 -6.39 -1.53 -14.11
C LEU A 224 -4.93 -1.69 -14.47
N TRP A 225 -4.62 -2.26 -15.64
CA TRP A 225 -3.25 -2.36 -16.15
C TRP A 225 -2.88 -1.15 -16.99
N SER A 226 -1.59 -0.84 -17.00
CA SER A 226 -0.98 0.11 -17.92
C SER A 226 -0.82 -0.51 -19.33
N TYR A 227 -0.28 0.24 -20.26
CA TYR A 227 -0.10 -0.17 -21.68
C TYR A 227 0.72 -1.44 -21.87
N ASP A 228 1.51 -1.85 -20.90
CA ASP A 228 2.32 -3.07 -20.97
C ASP A 228 1.59 -4.32 -20.44
N GLN A 229 0.37 -4.15 -19.96
CA GLN A 229 -0.53 -5.21 -19.46
C GLN A 229 0.03 -5.97 -18.24
N TYR A 230 0.91 -5.30 -17.50
CA TYR A 230 1.56 -5.90 -16.36
C TYR A 230 1.72 -4.92 -15.17
N HIS A 231 2.19 -3.69 -15.40
CA HIS A 231 2.15 -2.64 -14.40
C HIS A 231 0.75 -2.06 -14.22
N ALA A 232 0.52 -1.44 -13.08
CA ALA A 232 -0.73 -0.77 -12.81
C ALA A 232 -0.93 0.50 -13.65
N SER A 233 -2.16 0.73 -14.11
CA SER A 233 -2.61 2.04 -14.58
C SER A 233 -2.69 3.05 -13.41
N ILE A 234 -3.11 4.27 -13.70
CA ILE A 234 -3.42 5.25 -12.64
C ILE A 234 -4.51 4.72 -11.70
N GLU A 235 -5.58 4.16 -12.25
CA GLU A 235 -6.70 3.59 -11.49
C GLU A 235 -6.29 2.33 -10.72
N GLY A 236 -5.42 1.50 -11.29
CA GLY A 236 -4.86 0.32 -10.62
C GLY A 236 -3.98 0.69 -9.44
N SER A 237 -3.08 1.65 -9.61
CA SER A 237 -2.23 2.18 -8.53
C SER A 237 -3.05 2.87 -7.44
N TYR A 238 -4.10 3.60 -7.83
CA TYR A 238 -5.02 4.23 -6.89
C TYR A 238 -5.74 3.18 -6.02
N LEU A 239 -6.21 2.08 -6.62
CA LEU A 239 -6.82 0.97 -5.87
C LEU A 239 -5.82 0.29 -4.93
N GLU A 240 -4.58 0.04 -5.38
CA GLU A 240 -3.50 -0.48 -4.55
C GLU A 240 -3.30 0.39 -3.30
N ALA A 241 -3.09 1.69 -3.51
CA ALA A 241 -2.86 2.64 -2.42
C ALA A 241 -4.06 2.73 -1.45
N LEU A 242 -5.31 2.67 -1.93
CA LEU A 242 -6.51 2.63 -1.08
C LEU A 242 -6.55 1.39 -0.19
N VAL A 243 -6.18 0.22 -0.73
CA VAL A 243 -6.15 -1.03 0.04
C VAL A 243 -5.05 -0.97 1.10
N VAL A 244 -3.84 -0.51 0.72
CA VAL A 244 -2.73 -0.34 1.67
C VAL A 244 -3.12 0.66 2.77
N PHE A 245 -3.66 1.82 2.40
CA PHE A 245 -4.10 2.84 3.34
C PHE A 245 -5.12 2.31 4.34
N GLY A 246 -6.20 1.72 3.85
CA GLY A 246 -7.24 1.18 4.72
C GLY A 246 -6.75 0.03 5.62
N TYR A 247 -5.87 -0.84 5.10
CA TYR A 247 -5.30 -1.96 5.87
C TYR A 247 -4.39 -1.47 7.01
N VAL A 248 -3.47 -0.57 6.69
CA VAL A 248 -2.46 -0.06 7.64
C VAL A 248 -3.07 0.87 8.69
N THR A 249 -4.00 1.74 8.28
CA THR A 249 -4.54 2.76 9.18
C THR A 249 -5.83 2.36 9.88
N GLY A 250 -6.52 1.35 9.38
CA GLY A 250 -7.88 1.00 9.82
C GLY A 250 -8.95 2.01 9.38
N VAL A 251 -8.58 3.07 8.65
CA VAL A 251 -9.52 4.09 8.16
C VAL A 251 -10.26 3.57 6.95
N ASP A 252 -11.57 3.73 6.96
CA ASP A 252 -12.41 3.35 5.82
C ASP A 252 -12.07 4.20 4.59
N PRO A 253 -11.58 3.61 3.48
CA PRO A 253 -11.24 4.37 2.27
C PRO A 253 -12.41 5.20 1.71
N ARG A 254 -13.67 4.84 2.01
CA ARG A 254 -14.86 5.61 1.59
C ARG A 254 -14.95 6.97 2.27
N SER A 255 -14.30 7.16 3.42
CA SER A 255 -14.27 8.44 4.13
C SER A 255 -13.51 9.54 3.37
N LEU A 256 -12.62 9.16 2.44
CA LEU A 256 -11.93 10.10 1.55
C LEU A 256 -12.92 10.80 0.60
N GLY A 257 -14.02 10.14 0.23
CA GLY A 257 -15.15 10.70 -0.46
C GLY A 257 -14.91 11.12 -1.92
N PRO A 258 -15.89 11.79 -2.55
CA PRO A 258 -15.84 12.13 -3.97
C PRO A 258 -14.86 13.27 -4.32
N GLY A 259 -14.39 14.01 -3.32
CA GLY A 259 -13.43 15.13 -3.46
C GLY A 259 -11.98 14.73 -3.19
N GLU A 260 -11.67 13.43 -3.20
CA GLU A 260 -10.34 12.92 -2.89
C GLU A 260 -9.27 13.55 -3.80
N ARG A 261 -8.18 14.01 -3.18
CA ARG A 261 -7.16 14.88 -3.81
C ARG A 261 -6.39 14.17 -4.90
N ALA A 262 -5.86 12.98 -4.63
CA ALA A 262 -5.01 12.25 -5.59
C ALA A 262 -5.82 11.85 -6.84
N ALA A 263 -7.07 11.42 -6.66
CA ALA A 263 -7.96 11.13 -7.79
C ALA A 263 -8.16 12.34 -8.70
N ARG A 264 -8.40 13.51 -8.10
CA ARG A 264 -8.56 14.77 -8.85
C ARG A 264 -7.26 15.15 -9.57
N ASP A 265 -6.14 15.12 -8.87
CA ASP A 265 -4.83 15.54 -9.39
C ASP A 265 -4.34 14.61 -10.53
N LEU A 266 -4.66 13.34 -10.46
CA LEU A 266 -4.32 12.32 -11.46
C LEU A 266 -5.39 12.16 -12.56
N GLY A 267 -6.49 12.93 -12.50
CA GLY A 267 -7.53 12.89 -13.52
C GLY A 267 -8.45 11.67 -13.47
N ILE A 268 -8.51 10.97 -12.33
CA ILE A 268 -9.46 9.88 -12.14
C ILE A 268 -10.87 10.48 -12.02
N ARG A 269 -11.80 10.00 -12.85
CA ARG A 269 -13.19 10.47 -12.79
C ARG A 269 -13.80 10.19 -11.42
N THR A 270 -14.47 11.18 -10.81
CA THR A 270 -15.06 11.07 -9.46
C THR A 270 -15.86 9.77 -9.25
N ARG A 271 -16.70 9.39 -10.20
CA ARG A 271 -17.48 8.13 -10.10
C ARG A 271 -16.60 6.88 -10.02
N VAL A 272 -15.43 6.90 -10.68
CA VAL A 272 -14.46 5.79 -10.66
C VAL A 272 -13.72 5.78 -9.32
N ALA A 273 -13.26 6.93 -8.84
CA ALA A 273 -12.60 7.06 -7.56
C ALA A 273 -13.49 6.53 -6.41
N VAL A 274 -14.76 6.97 -6.36
CA VAL A 274 -15.73 6.48 -5.35
C VAL A 274 -15.98 4.97 -5.48
N ALA A 275 -16.08 4.45 -6.71
CA ALA A 275 -16.26 3.00 -6.91
C ALA A 275 -15.04 2.20 -6.44
N LEU A 276 -13.82 2.69 -6.67
CA LEU A 276 -12.58 2.07 -6.20
C LEU A 276 -12.45 2.14 -4.67
N GLN A 277 -12.84 3.25 -4.04
CA GLN A 277 -12.94 3.36 -2.57
C GLN A 277 -13.90 2.29 -1.99
N GLN A 278 -15.06 2.07 -2.65
CA GLN A 278 -16.01 1.02 -2.25
C GLN A 278 -15.45 -0.39 -2.45
N VAL A 279 -14.66 -0.62 -3.50
CA VAL A 279 -13.98 -1.91 -3.73
C VAL A 279 -12.96 -2.16 -2.63
N ALA A 280 -12.10 -1.19 -2.33
CA ALA A 280 -11.09 -1.29 -1.27
C ALA A 280 -11.74 -1.56 0.11
N ALA A 281 -12.74 -0.76 0.50
CA ALA A 281 -13.47 -0.94 1.77
C ALA A 281 -14.12 -2.33 1.86
N ALA A 282 -14.75 -2.79 0.78
CA ALA A 282 -15.38 -4.12 0.75
C ALA A 282 -14.35 -5.25 0.77
N GLN A 283 -13.15 -5.06 0.20
CA GLN A 283 -12.07 -6.05 0.29
C GLN A 283 -11.54 -6.16 1.72
N LEU A 284 -11.49 -5.06 2.44
CA LEU A 284 -11.03 -4.99 3.83
C LEU A 284 -12.12 -5.36 4.85
N GLY A 285 -13.34 -5.73 4.40
CA GLY A 285 -14.45 -6.09 5.30
C GLY A 285 -15.02 -4.90 6.08
N MET A 286 -14.77 -3.68 5.64
CA MET A 286 -15.33 -2.47 6.23
C MET A 286 -16.78 -2.29 5.75
N LEU A 287 -17.75 -2.53 6.63
CA LEU A 287 -19.19 -2.55 6.34
C LEU A 287 -19.86 -1.18 6.46
#